data_fd993dbe77f026e659ba56d3d264870c
#
_entry.id   fd993dbe77f026e659ba56d3d264870c
#
_cell.length_a   1.000
_cell.length_b   1.000
_cell.length_c   1.000
_cell.angle_alpha   90.00
_cell.angle_beta   90.00
_cell.angle_gamma   90.00
#
_symmetry.space_group_name_H-M   'P 1'
#
loop_
_entity.id
_entity.type
_entity.pdbx_description
1 polymer ?
#
loop_
_entity_poly.entity_id
_entity_poly.type
_entity_poly.pdbx_seq_one_letter_code
_entity_poly.pdbx_strand_id
1 'polypeptide(L)'
;MNGLCHMQLWRLLVLLGGLSAALTTQADGLSAVQLLREGGCGGTLPPARPLNHDVLLDRAAEQWAAGRTPKAAAELSGYRAEATTGVHISGPESSTIQLLKRSGCRALLDPAMHDIGAYHRGVDTWLVLASAYVVPALSQAPVLASRVLQLVNEARARGARCGERSFEPAAPVKLSGTLASVAFGHATDMAQHNYFEHVDLAGHSPADRVRAVGYREKLVGENIAYGPKSAEEVVQGWLDSPGHCENIMDSRFAEMGIAYAPGHASKRGLYWVQLLVAPQV
;
A
#
# COMPACT_ATOMS: atom_id res chain seq x y z
N MET A 1 34.32 -51.20 45.51
CA MET A 1 34.87 -50.90 44.15
C MET A 1 33.76 -50.26 43.42
N ASN A 2 33.75 -48.97 43.49
CA ASN A 2 32.64 -48.26 43.01
C ASN A 2 32.95 -46.77 42.97
N GLY A 3 32.70 -46.17 41.95
CA GLY A 3 32.90 -44.75 41.85
C GLY A 3 32.11 -44.19 40.70
N LEU A 4 31.69 -42.97 40.89
CA LEU A 4 31.38 -42.02 39.85
C LEU A 4 30.02 -42.16 39.13
N CYS A 5 29.09 -41.34 39.54
CA CYS A 5 28.31 -40.53 38.60
C CYS A 5 27.51 -39.46 39.35
N HIS A 6 28.14 -38.31 39.60
CA HIS A 6 27.43 -37.09 40.01
C HIS A 6 28.18 -35.91 39.47
N MET A 7 27.81 -35.51 38.24
CA MET A 7 28.11 -34.15 37.74
C MET A 7 27.56 -34.02 36.29
N GLN A 8 26.31 -33.62 36.13
CA GLN A 8 25.81 -32.97 34.92
C GLN A 8 24.29 -32.72 35.02
N LEU A 9 23.87 -31.86 35.95
CA LEU A 9 22.44 -31.43 36.02
C LEU A 9 22.29 -29.94 36.32
N TRP A 10 23.29 -29.09 36.03
CA TRP A 10 23.20 -27.66 36.38
C TRP A 10 23.46 -26.71 35.20
N ARG A 11 23.29 -27.12 33.94
CA ARG A 11 23.43 -26.20 32.78
C ARG A 11 22.20 -26.02 31.90
N LEU A 12 21.05 -26.52 32.29
CA LEU A 12 19.80 -26.43 31.49
C LEU A 12 18.72 -25.48 32.05
N LEU A 13 19.00 -24.78 33.15
CA LEU A 13 17.97 -23.93 33.82
C LEU A 13 18.13 -22.42 33.56
N VAL A 14 19.16 -21.98 32.81
CA VAL A 14 19.41 -20.54 32.55
C VAL A 14 18.84 -20.06 31.22
N LEU A 15 18.47 -20.94 30.29
CA LEU A 15 17.95 -20.56 28.95
C LEU A 15 16.43 -20.42 28.87
N LEU A 16 15.66 -20.86 29.86
CA LEU A 16 14.19 -20.74 29.87
C LEU A 16 13.67 -19.46 30.53
N GLY A 17 14.49 -18.81 31.35
CA GLY A 17 14.08 -17.57 32.03
C GLY A 17 14.10 -16.31 31.14
N GLY A 18 14.93 -16.30 30.11
CA GLY A 18 15.09 -15.12 29.25
C GLY A 18 13.96 -14.94 28.24
N LEU A 19 13.38 -16.03 27.73
CA LEU A 19 12.28 -15.96 26.77
C LEU A 19 10.94 -15.55 27.42
N SER A 20 10.68 -15.99 28.67
CA SER A 20 9.45 -15.64 29.37
C SER A 20 9.37 -14.16 29.77
N ALA A 21 10.50 -13.57 30.20
CA ALA A 21 10.54 -12.15 30.59
C ALA A 21 10.39 -11.22 29.38
N ALA A 22 10.98 -11.58 28.22
CA ALA A 22 10.86 -10.76 27.00
C ALA A 22 9.43 -10.77 26.44
N LEU A 23 8.71 -11.87 26.54
CA LEU A 23 7.31 -11.98 26.10
C LEU A 23 6.35 -11.20 27.00
N THR A 24 6.58 -11.16 28.30
CA THR A 24 5.74 -10.39 29.24
C THR A 24 5.91 -8.89 29.06
N THR A 25 7.14 -8.38 28.94
CA THR A 25 7.40 -6.94 28.78
C THR A 25 6.92 -6.36 27.45
N GLN A 26 6.94 -7.15 26.38
CA GLN A 26 6.37 -6.75 25.10
C GLN A 26 4.83 -6.64 25.17
N ALA A 27 4.16 -7.60 25.82
CA ALA A 27 2.73 -7.56 26.06
C ALA A 27 2.31 -6.35 26.88
N ASP A 28 3.11 -5.95 27.89
CA ASP A 28 2.82 -4.82 28.76
C ASP A 28 2.93 -3.48 28.03
N GLY A 29 3.93 -3.31 27.16
CA GLY A 29 4.07 -2.13 26.31
C GLY A 29 2.89 -1.95 25.35
N LEU A 30 2.45 -3.02 24.69
CA LEU A 30 1.30 -3.00 23.79
C LEU A 30 0.00 -2.73 24.55
N SER A 31 -0.19 -3.34 25.72
CA SER A 31 -1.36 -3.10 26.58
C SER A 31 -1.45 -1.64 27.04
N ALA A 32 -0.31 -1.04 27.40
CA ALA A 32 -0.25 0.39 27.78
C ALA A 32 -0.66 1.30 26.59
N VAL A 33 -0.27 0.96 25.37
CA VAL A 33 -0.69 1.70 24.17
C VAL A 33 -2.20 1.59 23.95
N GLN A 34 -2.79 0.39 24.08
CA GLN A 34 -4.23 0.21 23.91
C GLN A 34 -5.03 1.02 24.94
N LEU A 35 -4.63 0.99 26.21
CA LEU A 35 -5.24 1.81 27.26
C LEU A 35 -5.21 3.31 26.93
N LEU A 36 -4.09 3.80 26.36
CA LEU A 36 -3.95 5.21 25.97
C LEU A 36 -4.80 5.54 24.72
N ARG A 37 -4.95 4.62 23.80
CA ARG A 37 -5.83 4.83 22.65
C ARG A 37 -7.30 4.90 23.03
N GLU A 38 -7.74 4.06 23.94
CA GLU A 38 -9.12 4.03 24.45
C GLU A 38 -9.45 5.20 25.37
N GLY A 39 -8.54 5.50 26.30
CA GLY A 39 -8.76 6.53 27.33
C GLY A 39 -8.24 7.93 26.98
N GLY A 40 -7.48 8.06 25.91
CA GLY A 40 -6.75 9.28 25.57
C GLY A 40 -5.53 9.51 26.48
N CYS A 41 -4.75 10.53 26.16
CA CYS A 41 -3.54 10.88 26.90
C CYS A 41 -3.75 12.02 27.94
N GLY A 42 -4.99 12.39 28.21
CA GLY A 42 -5.30 13.52 29.10
C GLY A 42 -5.16 14.91 28.46
N GLY A 43 -5.13 14.98 27.12
CA GLY A 43 -5.06 16.20 26.33
C GLY A 43 -6.32 16.44 25.49
N THR A 44 -6.19 17.29 24.45
CA THR A 44 -7.27 17.65 23.53
C THR A 44 -7.49 16.64 22.41
N LEU A 45 -6.59 15.68 22.23
CA LEU A 45 -6.72 14.65 21.19
C LEU A 45 -7.79 13.62 21.60
N PRO A 46 -8.72 13.29 20.68
CA PRO A 46 -9.75 12.29 20.97
C PRO A 46 -9.13 10.88 21.10
N PRO A 47 -9.82 9.96 21.78
CA PRO A 47 -9.50 8.54 21.73
C PRO A 47 -9.43 8.01 20.30
N ALA A 48 -8.63 6.99 20.07
CA ALA A 48 -8.46 6.37 18.78
C ALA A 48 -8.79 4.86 18.85
N ARG A 49 -9.08 4.24 17.70
CA ARG A 49 -9.34 2.80 17.64
C ARG A 49 -8.12 2.01 18.12
N PRO A 50 -8.31 0.83 18.76
CA PRO A 50 -7.23 -0.08 19.06
C PRO A 50 -6.38 -0.40 17.83
N LEU A 51 -5.08 -0.66 18.06
CA LEU A 51 -4.15 -1.09 17.01
C LEU A 51 -4.10 -2.62 16.95
N ASN A 52 -3.95 -3.16 15.74
CA ASN A 52 -3.68 -4.58 15.58
C ASN A 52 -2.19 -4.83 15.82
N HIS A 53 -1.86 -5.88 16.56
CA HIS A 53 -0.48 -6.31 16.69
C HIS A 53 -0.02 -7.05 15.44
N ASP A 54 1.15 -6.66 14.90
CA ASP A 54 1.73 -7.25 13.70
C ASP A 54 3.20 -7.65 13.94
N VAL A 55 3.51 -8.92 13.77
CA VAL A 55 4.85 -9.48 14.00
C VAL A 55 5.92 -8.95 13.04
N LEU A 56 5.56 -8.45 11.87
CA LEU A 56 6.51 -7.78 10.98
C LEU A 56 6.90 -6.42 11.56
N LEU A 57 5.99 -5.76 12.26
CA LEU A 57 6.28 -4.51 12.94
C LEU A 57 7.11 -4.72 14.23
N ASP A 58 7.03 -5.88 14.89
CA ASP A 58 7.98 -6.24 15.95
C ASP A 58 9.40 -6.31 15.41
N ARG A 59 9.59 -6.99 14.27
CA ARG A 59 10.88 -7.03 13.57
C ARG A 59 11.33 -5.64 13.12
N ALA A 60 10.40 -4.80 12.69
CA ALA A 60 10.71 -3.42 12.35
C ALA A 60 11.17 -2.62 13.57
N ALA A 61 10.54 -2.81 14.73
CA ALA A 61 10.96 -2.17 15.98
C ALA A 61 12.38 -2.61 16.39
N GLU A 62 12.71 -3.89 16.22
CA GLU A 62 14.06 -4.41 16.45
C GLU A 62 15.08 -3.80 15.47
N GLN A 63 14.76 -3.71 14.17
CA GLN A 63 15.62 -3.08 13.17
C GLN A 63 15.82 -1.59 13.44
N TRP A 64 14.78 -0.91 13.95
CA TRP A 64 14.90 0.48 14.38
C TRP A 64 15.82 0.61 15.60
N ALA A 65 15.72 -0.27 16.60
CA ALA A 65 16.65 -0.33 17.73
C ALA A 65 18.10 -0.61 17.31
N ALA A 66 18.30 -1.18 16.13
CA ALA A 66 19.62 -1.37 15.50
C ALA A 66 20.09 -0.17 14.66
N GLY A 67 19.38 0.97 14.70
CA GLY A 67 19.79 2.24 14.09
C GLY A 67 19.13 2.60 12.74
N ARG A 68 18.13 1.87 12.28
CA ARG A 68 17.38 2.22 11.06
C ARG A 68 16.28 3.26 11.37
N THR A 69 15.72 3.88 10.35
CA THR A 69 14.49 4.66 10.53
C THR A 69 13.29 3.71 10.63
N PRO A 70 12.17 4.08 11.30
CA PRO A 70 10.96 3.25 11.37
C PRO A 70 10.46 2.83 9.99
N LYS A 71 10.49 3.71 9.00
CA LYS A 71 10.08 3.43 7.62
C LYS A 71 10.98 2.37 6.96
N ALA A 72 12.29 2.56 6.99
CA ALA A 72 13.23 1.61 6.40
C ALA A 72 13.20 0.26 7.12
N ALA A 73 12.95 0.26 8.43
CA ALA A 73 12.79 -0.94 9.23
C ALA A 73 11.52 -1.72 8.86
N ALA A 74 10.38 -1.05 8.67
CA ALA A 74 9.15 -1.66 8.21
C ALA A 74 9.32 -2.30 6.81
N GLU A 75 9.92 -1.56 5.87
CA GLU A 75 10.22 -2.09 4.52
C GLU A 75 11.10 -3.34 4.58
N LEU A 76 12.17 -3.32 5.41
CA LEU A 76 13.08 -4.44 5.55
C LEU A 76 12.44 -5.66 6.22
N SER A 77 11.49 -5.45 7.15
CA SER A 77 10.75 -6.53 7.80
C SER A 77 9.70 -7.18 6.88
N GLY A 78 9.45 -6.59 5.71
CA GLY A 78 8.42 -7.03 4.77
C GLY A 78 7.04 -6.40 4.99
N TYR A 79 6.90 -5.48 5.95
CA TYR A 79 5.65 -4.77 6.14
C TYR A 79 5.52 -3.63 5.12
N ARG A 80 4.51 -3.71 4.26
CA ARG A 80 4.21 -2.66 3.28
C ARG A 80 3.37 -1.57 3.92
N ALA A 81 4.01 -0.48 4.27
CA ALA A 81 3.36 0.65 4.92
C ALA A 81 2.96 1.75 3.94
N GLU A 82 1.79 2.32 4.14
CA GLU A 82 1.39 3.63 3.62
C GLU A 82 2.08 4.74 4.43
N ALA A 83 1.98 4.62 5.75
CA ALA A 83 2.63 5.50 6.69
C ALA A 83 3.22 4.71 7.85
N THR A 84 4.30 5.24 8.42
CA THR A 84 4.95 4.68 9.61
C THR A 84 5.34 5.81 10.55
N THR A 85 5.23 5.55 11.84
CA THR A 85 5.79 6.40 12.88
C THR A 85 6.41 5.54 13.97
N GLY A 86 7.35 6.09 14.73
CA GLY A 86 8.02 5.39 15.81
C GLY A 86 7.89 6.17 17.11
N VAL A 87 7.74 5.43 18.22
CA VAL A 87 7.81 5.97 19.58
C VAL A 87 8.87 5.17 20.34
N HIS A 88 9.92 5.85 20.80
CA HIS A 88 10.95 5.27 21.67
C HIS A 88 10.82 5.86 23.06
N ILE A 89 10.79 5.00 24.06
CA ILE A 89 10.81 5.38 25.46
C ILE A 89 11.94 4.62 26.19
N SER A 90 12.51 5.26 27.21
CA SER A 90 13.55 4.67 28.05
C SER A 90 13.19 4.90 29.51
N GLY A 91 13.08 3.84 30.28
CA GLY A 91 12.76 3.89 31.71
C GLY A 91 12.17 2.58 32.24
N PRO A 92 11.93 2.51 33.56
CA PRO A 92 11.37 1.33 34.17
C PRO A 92 9.93 1.09 33.69
N GLU A 93 9.54 -0.16 33.61
CA GLU A 93 8.23 -0.62 33.14
C GLU A 93 7.05 0.06 33.88
N SER A 94 7.19 0.28 35.20
CA SER A 94 6.21 1.00 36.00
C SER A 94 5.92 2.43 35.54
N SER A 95 6.78 3.00 34.70
CA SER A 95 6.66 4.37 34.17
C SER A 95 6.20 4.40 32.70
N THR A 96 6.00 3.24 32.05
CA THR A 96 5.70 3.13 30.61
C THR A 96 4.53 4.03 30.19
N ILE A 97 3.40 3.99 30.86
CA ILE A 97 2.23 4.82 30.52
C ILE A 97 2.57 6.32 30.59
N GLN A 98 3.31 6.74 31.61
CA GLN A 98 3.67 8.15 31.76
C GLN A 98 4.69 8.61 30.71
N LEU A 99 5.64 7.76 30.36
CA LEU A 99 6.61 8.02 29.30
C LEU A 99 5.91 8.13 27.95
N LEU A 100 5.01 7.22 27.63
CA LEU A 100 4.19 7.25 26.41
C LEU A 100 3.32 8.51 26.34
N LYS A 101 2.70 8.92 27.44
CA LYS A 101 1.93 10.19 27.50
C LYS A 101 2.78 11.41 27.17
N ARG A 102 4.02 11.45 27.62
CA ARG A 102 4.92 12.59 27.40
C ARG A 102 5.50 12.64 25.99
N SER A 103 5.95 11.49 25.47
CA SER A 103 6.76 11.42 24.26
C SER A 103 6.00 10.94 23.03
N GLY A 104 4.94 10.15 23.22
CA GLY A 104 4.31 9.40 22.14
C GLY A 104 2.86 9.76 21.86
N CYS A 105 2.21 10.55 22.70
CA CYS A 105 0.76 10.74 22.66
C CYS A 105 0.22 11.07 21.27
N ARG A 106 0.85 12.00 20.54
CA ARG A 106 0.42 12.39 19.19
C ARG A 106 0.49 11.22 18.21
N ALA A 107 1.59 10.48 18.24
CA ALA A 107 1.77 9.31 17.38
C ALA A 107 0.81 8.17 17.75
N LEU A 108 0.64 7.94 19.07
CA LEU A 108 -0.24 6.88 19.59
C LEU A 108 -1.72 7.13 19.28
N LEU A 109 -2.17 8.37 19.26
CA LEU A 109 -3.57 8.74 19.00
C LEU A 109 -3.83 9.11 17.52
N ASP A 110 -2.85 8.95 16.63
CA ASP A 110 -3.06 9.17 15.20
C ASP A 110 -4.09 8.15 14.67
N PRO A 111 -5.26 8.62 14.20
CA PRO A 111 -6.30 7.74 13.70
C PRO A 111 -5.94 7.03 12.39
N ALA A 112 -4.92 7.51 11.69
CA ALA A 112 -4.42 6.87 10.46
C ALA A 112 -3.60 5.61 10.74
N MET A 113 -3.10 5.41 11.97
CA MET A 113 -2.35 4.22 12.35
C MET A 113 -3.31 3.10 12.77
N HIS A 114 -3.10 1.91 12.20
CA HIS A 114 -3.96 0.75 12.42
C HIS A 114 -3.22 -0.44 13.02
N ASP A 115 -1.90 -0.53 12.83
CA ASP A 115 -1.09 -1.65 13.25
C ASP A 115 0.09 -1.18 14.10
N ILE A 116 0.58 -2.07 14.97
CA ILE A 116 1.68 -1.80 15.88
C ILE A 116 2.55 -3.04 16.07
N GLY A 117 3.86 -2.80 16.21
CA GLY A 117 4.81 -3.76 16.74
C GLY A 117 5.69 -3.13 17.80
N ALA A 118 6.27 -3.95 18.64
CA ALA A 118 7.10 -3.55 19.76
C ALA A 118 8.39 -4.38 19.84
N TYR A 119 9.46 -3.73 20.27
CA TYR A 119 10.71 -4.37 20.67
C TYR A 119 11.21 -3.78 21.97
N HIS A 120 11.70 -4.64 22.85
CA HIS A 120 12.20 -4.25 24.16
C HIS A 120 13.63 -4.72 24.38
N ARG A 121 14.48 -3.84 24.89
CA ARG A 121 15.87 -4.19 25.25
C ARG A 121 16.31 -3.39 26.49
N GLY A 122 16.45 -4.10 27.62
CA GLY A 122 16.79 -3.47 28.90
C GLY A 122 15.68 -2.56 29.41
N VAL A 123 15.92 -1.26 29.46
CA VAL A 123 14.95 -0.24 29.86
C VAL A 123 14.34 0.49 28.67
N ASP A 124 14.73 0.14 27.47
CA ASP A 124 14.31 0.79 26.24
C ASP A 124 13.19 0.01 25.54
N THR A 125 12.17 0.71 25.09
CA THR A 125 11.07 0.15 24.30
C THR A 125 10.90 0.96 23.02
N TRP A 126 10.94 0.27 21.88
CA TRP A 126 10.67 0.81 20.55
C TRP A 126 9.31 0.30 20.09
N LEU A 127 8.44 1.24 19.70
CA LEU A 127 7.12 0.97 19.14
C LEU A 127 7.09 1.50 17.72
N VAL A 128 6.80 0.64 16.75
CA VAL A 128 6.54 1.05 15.36
C VAL A 128 5.05 0.94 15.10
N LEU A 129 4.43 2.08 14.79
CA LEU A 129 3.03 2.16 14.38
C LEU A 129 2.99 2.36 12.86
N ALA A 130 2.03 1.73 12.22
CA ALA A 130 1.89 1.83 10.77
C ALA A 130 0.43 1.77 10.32
N SER A 131 0.18 2.30 9.12
CA SER A 131 -0.97 1.93 8.31
C SER A 131 -0.50 1.07 7.13
N ALA A 132 -1.18 -0.06 6.91
CA ALA A 132 -0.85 -0.94 5.80
C ALA A 132 -1.15 -0.26 4.45
N TYR A 133 -0.28 -0.47 3.47
CA TYR A 133 -0.59 -0.16 2.08
C TYR A 133 -1.58 -1.19 1.56
N VAL A 134 -2.85 -0.82 1.55
CA VAL A 134 -3.93 -1.69 1.08
C VAL A 134 -4.25 -1.34 -0.37
N VAL A 135 -4.26 -2.35 -1.23
CA VAL A 135 -4.71 -2.24 -2.62
C VAL A 135 -6.12 -2.81 -2.77
N PRO A 136 -6.95 -2.29 -3.69
CA PRO A 136 -8.25 -2.85 -3.97
C PRO A 136 -8.14 -4.33 -4.36
N ALA A 137 -9.00 -5.17 -3.78
CA ALA A 137 -9.09 -6.56 -4.16
C ALA A 137 -9.55 -6.71 -5.61
N LEU A 138 -9.06 -7.71 -6.34
CA LEU A 138 -9.46 -7.94 -7.74
C LEU A 138 -10.96 -8.19 -7.90
N SER A 139 -11.64 -8.66 -6.86
CA SER A 139 -13.11 -8.76 -6.83
C SER A 139 -13.83 -7.40 -6.96
N GLN A 140 -13.15 -6.30 -6.67
CA GLN A 140 -13.68 -4.94 -6.82
C GLN A 140 -13.45 -4.38 -8.24
N ALA A 141 -12.73 -5.09 -9.11
CA ALA A 141 -12.40 -4.59 -10.45
C ALA A 141 -13.61 -4.15 -11.28
N PRO A 142 -14.77 -4.84 -11.30
CA PRO A 142 -15.92 -4.38 -12.05
C PRO A 142 -16.49 -3.05 -11.54
N VAL A 143 -16.52 -2.86 -10.23
CA VAL A 143 -16.99 -1.62 -9.58
C VAL A 143 -16.07 -0.46 -9.90
N LEU A 144 -14.76 -0.66 -9.76
CA LEU A 144 -13.76 0.35 -10.08
C LEU A 144 -13.75 0.68 -11.58
N ALA A 145 -13.88 -0.31 -12.45
CA ALA A 145 -13.98 -0.09 -13.90
C ALA A 145 -15.19 0.78 -14.27
N SER A 146 -16.35 0.51 -13.67
CA SER A 146 -17.55 1.32 -13.86
C SER A 146 -17.36 2.74 -13.35
N ARG A 147 -16.68 2.91 -12.22
CA ARG A 147 -16.40 4.23 -11.67
C ARG A 147 -15.41 5.03 -12.52
N VAL A 148 -14.35 4.38 -13.04
CA VAL A 148 -13.41 5.01 -13.99
C VAL A 148 -14.16 5.44 -15.25
N LEU A 149 -15.02 4.58 -15.82
CA LEU A 149 -15.83 4.93 -16.98
C LEU A 149 -16.69 6.18 -16.74
N GLN A 150 -17.35 6.23 -15.59
CA GLN A 150 -18.17 7.39 -15.21
C GLN A 150 -17.33 8.67 -15.19
N LEU A 151 -16.19 8.67 -14.48
CA LEU A 151 -15.31 9.83 -14.34
C LEU A 151 -14.73 10.28 -15.69
N VAL A 152 -14.31 9.34 -16.53
CA VAL A 152 -13.82 9.61 -17.89
C VAL A 152 -14.94 10.26 -18.73
N ASN A 153 -16.15 9.71 -18.70
CA ASN A 153 -17.26 10.26 -19.48
C ASN A 153 -17.76 11.60 -18.94
N GLU A 154 -17.65 11.85 -17.64
CA GLU A 154 -17.89 13.17 -17.06
C GLU A 154 -16.87 14.20 -17.55
N ALA A 155 -15.59 13.83 -17.64
CA ALA A 155 -14.57 14.71 -18.20
C ALA A 155 -14.84 14.99 -19.69
N ARG A 156 -15.11 13.94 -20.48
CA ARG A 156 -15.44 14.06 -21.90
C ARG A 156 -16.66 14.95 -22.15
N ALA A 157 -17.70 14.84 -21.33
CA ALA A 157 -18.93 15.64 -21.48
C ALA A 157 -18.70 17.12 -21.18
N ARG A 158 -17.76 17.47 -20.31
CA ARG A 158 -17.45 18.87 -19.96
C ARG A 158 -16.47 19.55 -20.93
N GLY A 159 -15.70 18.76 -21.67
CA GLY A 159 -14.46 19.25 -22.26
C GLY A 159 -13.36 19.40 -21.20
N ALA A 160 -12.13 19.53 -21.62
CA ALA A 160 -10.99 19.69 -20.72
C ALA A 160 -9.86 20.50 -21.34
N ARG A 161 -9.02 21.10 -20.48
CA ARG A 161 -7.74 21.67 -20.87
C ARG A 161 -6.62 20.70 -20.50
N CYS A 162 -5.95 20.16 -21.52
CA CYS A 162 -4.84 19.23 -21.39
C CYS A 162 -3.53 19.98 -21.66
N GLY A 163 -2.87 20.42 -20.60
CA GLY A 163 -1.73 21.33 -20.73
C GLY A 163 -2.12 22.65 -21.40
N GLU A 164 -1.55 22.95 -22.56
CA GLU A 164 -1.86 24.16 -23.33
C GLU A 164 -3.03 23.97 -24.33
N ARG A 165 -3.47 22.73 -24.57
CA ARG A 165 -4.53 22.42 -25.53
C ARG A 165 -5.88 22.35 -24.86
N SER A 166 -6.88 23.00 -25.46
CA SER A 166 -8.28 22.87 -25.06
C SER A 166 -8.98 21.86 -25.95
N PHE A 167 -9.80 21.02 -25.33
CA PHE A 167 -10.62 20.02 -25.98
C PHE A 167 -12.11 20.29 -25.72
N GLU A 168 -12.88 20.36 -26.80
CA GLU A 168 -14.32 20.44 -26.74
C GLU A 168 -14.94 19.16 -26.15
N PRO A 169 -16.18 19.19 -25.68
CA PRO A 169 -16.90 18.00 -25.28
C PRO A 169 -16.84 16.90 -26.35
N ALA A 170 -16.62 15.67 -25.89
CA ALA A 170 -16.54 14.49 -26.75
C ALA A 170 -17.62 13.47 -26.35
N ALA A 171 -18.06 12.66 -27.33
CA ALA A 171 -19.02 11.58 -27.11
C ALA A 171 -18.51 10.59 -26.04
N PRO A 172 -19.41 10.00 -25.22
CA PRO A 172 -19.01 9.04 -24.21
C PRO A 172 -18.42 7.78 -24.83
N VAL A 173 -17.41 7.20 -24.16
CA VAL A 173 -16.90 5.86 -24.49
C VAL A 173 -17.68 4.78 -23.74
N LYS A 174 -17.62 3.54 -24.23
CA LYS A 174 -18.27 2.36 -23.62
C LYS A 174 -17.22 1.36 -23.16
N LEU A 175 -17.51 0.63 -22.08
CA LEU A 175 -16.64 -0.47 -21.64
C LEU A 175 -16.68 -1.63 -22.63
N SER A 176 -15.49 -2.16 -22.94
CA SER A 176 -15.29 -3.37 -23.72
C SER A 176 -14.57 -4.42 -22.85
N GLY A 177 -15.20 -5.57 -22.64
CA GLY A 177 -14.61 -6.67 -21.87
C GLY A 177 -13.34 -7.23 -22.53
N THR A 178 -13.29 -7.26 -23.87
CA THR A 178 -12.10 -7.67 -24.61
C THR A 178 -10.92 -6.73 -24.33
N LEU A 179 -11.15 -5.42 -24.41
CA LEU A 179 -10.11 -4.42 -24.12
C LEU A 179 -9.71 -4.44 -22.65
N ALA A 180 -10.66 -4.68 -21.72
CA ALA A 180 -10.35 -4.84 -20.31
C ALA A 180 -9.44 -6.05 -20.03
N SER A 181 -9.65 -7.16 -20.75
CA SER A 181 -8.77 -8.34 -20.64
C SER A 181 -7.35 -8.05 -21.14
N VAL A 182 -7.22 -7.31 -22.26
CA VAL A 182 -5.90 -6.88 -22.78
C VAL A 182 -5.22 -5.93 -21.77
N ALA A 183 -5.96 -4.96 -21.24
CA ALA A 183 -5.46 -4.05 -20.21
C ALA A 183 -4.99 -4.80 -18.95
N PHE A 184 -5.75 -5.80 -18.49
CA PHE A 184 -5.39 -6.64 -17.34
C PHE A 184 -4.11 -7.44 -17.60
N GLY A 185 -3.97 -8.02 -18.80
CA GLY A 185 -2.75 -8.73 -19.18
C GLY A 185 -1.51 -7.85 -19.07
N HIS A 186 -1.55 -6.63 -19.61
CA HIS A 186 -0.42 -5.70 -19.54
C HIS A 186 -0.17 -5.16 -18.13
N ALA A 187 -1.22 -4.83 -17.37
CA ALA A 187 -1.08 -4.42 -15.97
C ALA A 187 -0.41 -5.52 -15.14
N THR A 188 -0.79 -6.78 -15.37
CA THR A 188 -0.21 -7.95 -14.69
C THR A 188 1.23 -8.17 -15.08
N ASP A 189 1.56 -8.03 -16.35
CA ASP A 189 2.92 -8.17 -16.87
C ASP A 189 3.86 -7.12 -16.26
N MET A 190 3.46 -5.84 -16.27
CA MET A 190 4.20 -4.78 -15.59
C MET A 190 4.39 -5.05 -14.10
N ALA A 191 3.34 -5.53 -13.42
CA ALA A 191 3.37 -5.82 -11.98
C ALA A 191 4.29 -6.98 -11.62
N GLN A 192 4.28 -8.06 -12.41
CA GLN A 192 5.09 -9.26 -12.19
C GLN A 192 6.57 -9.05 -12.49
N HIS A 193 6.86 -8.31 -13.56
CA HIS A 193 8.23 -8.08 -14.02
C HIS A 193 8.82 -6.73 -13.54
N ASN A 194 8.07 -5.97 -12.73
CA ASN A 194 8.50 -4.71 -12.11
C ASN A 194 9.02 -3.65 -13.12
N TYR A 195 8.38 -3.53 -14.27
CA TYR A 195 8.63 -2.47 -15.23
C TYR A 195 7.41 -1.53 -15.37
N PHE A 196 7.57 -0.42 -16.12
CA PHE A 196 6.49 0.55 -16.33
C PHE A 196 6.70 1.23 -17.69
N GLU A 197 6.17 0.63 -18.73
CA GLU A 197 6.33 1.08 -20.12
C GLU A 197 5.08 0.70 -20.92
N HIS A 198 4.82 1.45 -22.00
CA HIS A 198 3.75 1.14 -22.95
C HIS A 198 4.02 -0.11 -23.79
N VAL A 199 5.28 -0.35 -24.14
CA VAL A 199 5.73 -1.54 -24.87
C VAL A 199 6.07 -2.63 -23.87
N ASP A 200 5.54 -3.84 -24.08
CA ASP A 200 5.82 -4.97 -23.20
C ASP A 200 7.23 -5.56 -23.42
N LEU A 201 7.65 -6.46 -22.56
CA LEU A 201 8.99 -7.08 -22.63
C LEU A 201 9.22 -7.93 -23.89
N ALA A 202 8.15 -8.31 -24.59
CA ALA A 202 8.23 -9.01 -25.89
C ALA A 202 8.26 -8.05 -27.09
N GLY A 203 8.18 -6.72 -26.83
CA GLY A 203 8.22 -5.69 -27.86
C GLY A 203 6.87 -5.32 -28.46
N HIS A 204 5.75 -5.80 -27.90
CA HIS A 204 4.42 -5.47 -28.40
C HIS A 204 3.95 -4.10 -27.90
N SER A 205 3.50 -3.27 -28.82
CA SER A 205 2.80 -2.02 -28.53
C SER A 205 1.36 -2.28 -28.02
N PRO A 206 0.68 -1.27 -27.46
CA PRO A 206 -0.75 -1.38 -27.11
C PRO A 206 -1.61 -1.86 -28.29
N ALA A 207 -1.36 -1.36 -29.50
CA ALA A 207 -2.09 -1.75 -30.68
C ALA A 207 -1.82 -3.22 -31.05
N ASP A 208 -0.58 -3.71 -30.90
CA ASP A 208 -0.26 -5.11 -31.19
C ASP A 208 -0.98 -6.05 -30.21
N ARG A 209 -1.03 -5.70 -28.92
CA ARG A 209 -1.78 -6.47 -27.92
C ARG A 209 -3.29 -6.51 -28.21
N VAL A 210 -3.85 -5.38 -28.66
CA VAL A 210 -5.26 -5.30 -29.06
C VAL A 210 -5.55 -6.15 -30.29
N ARG A 211 -4.69 -6.12 -31.32
CA ARG A 211 -4.81 -6.95 -32.52
C ARG A 211 -4.65 -8.44 -32.25
N ALA A 212 -3.76 -8.80 -31.33
CA ALA A 212 -3.48 -10.19 -30.98
C ALA A 212 -4.72 -10.95 -30.47
N VAL A 213 -5.70 -10.26 -29.90
CA VAL A 213 -6.98 -10.85 -29.47
C VAL A 213 -8.08 -10.78 -30.54
N GLY A 214 -7.72 -10.44 -31.79
CA GLY A 214 -8.65 -10.37 -32.91
C GLY A 214 -9.53 -9.10 -32.95
N TYR A 215 -9.22 -8.10 -32.11
CA TYR A 215 -9.94 -6.83 -32.11
C TYR A 215 -9.52 -5.99 -33.34
N ARG A 216 -10.49 -5.45 -34.05
CA ARG A 216 -10.25 -4.59 -35.23
C ARG A 216 -10.36 -3.13 -34.81
N GLU A 217 -9.23 -2.43 -34.89
CA GLU A 217 -9.12 -1.02 -34.46
C GLU A 217 -8.65 -0.13 -35.61
N LYS A 218 -9.00 1.14 -35.57
CA LYS A 218 -8.42 2.22 -36.40
C LYS A 218 -7.38 2.98 -35.63
N LEU A 219 -7.55 3.11 -34.31
CA LEU A 219 -6.68 3.87 -33.42
C LEU A 219 -6.73 3.26 -32.03
N VAL A 220 -5.57 3.18 -31.37
CA VAL A 220 -5.43 2.79 -29.97
C VAL A 220 -4.66 3.87 -29.22
N GLY A 221 -5.20 4.33 -28.11
CA GLY A 221 -4.52 5.10 -27.09
C GLY A 221 -4.38 4.28 -25.82
N GLU A 222 -3.33 4.49 -25.09
CA GLU A 222 -3.13 3.83 -23.80
C GLU A 222 -2.70 4.85 -22.76
N ASN A 223 -3.33 4.78 -21.57
CA ASN A 223 -2.88 5.44 -20.38
C ASN A 223 -2.46 4.39 -19.35
N ILE A 224 -1.27 4.54 -18.78
CA ILE A 224 -0.80 3.70 -17.69
C ILE A 224 -0.54 4.56 -16.44
N ALA A 225 -0.71 3.97 -15.27
CA ALA A 225 -0.37 4.61 -14.00
C ALA A 225 0.08 3.58 -12.96
N TYR A 226 0.84 4.00 -11.97
CA TYR A 226 1.14 3.19 -10.80
C TYR A 226 0.95 4.02 -9.52
N GLY A 227 0.57 3.34 -8.43
CA GLY A 227 0.39 3.97 -7.13
C GLY A 227 -1.06 4.29 -6.76
N PRO A 228 -1.89 4.97 -7.61
CA PRO A 228 -3.28 5.26 -7.28
C PRO A 228 -4.05 4.03 -6.78
N LYS A 229 -4.87 4.22 -5.74
CA LYS A 229 -5.64 3.13 -5.11
C LYS A 229 -7.14 3.23 -5.35
N SER A 230 -7.59 4.31 -5.98
CA SER A 230 -8.99 4.54 -6.32
C SER A 230 -9.17 4.96 -7.78
N ALA A 231 -10.41 4.88 -8.26
CA ALA A 231 -10.80 5.38 -9.58
C ALA A 231 -10.61 6.89 -9.68
N GLU A 232 -10.91 7.62 -8.62
CA GLU A 232 -10.76 9.07 -8.53
C GLU A 232 -9.30 9.49 -8.67
N GLU A 233 -8.40 8.84 -7.91
CA GLU A 233 -6.98 9.16 -7.95
C GLU A 233 -6.37 8.89 -9.33
N VAL A 234 -6.68 7.76 -9.95
CA VAL A 234 -6.08 7.41 -11.25
C VAL A 234 -6.60 8.30 -12.37
N VAL A 235 -7.91 8.58 -12.41
CA VAL A 235 -8.49 9.44 -13.46
C VAL A 235 -8.04 10.87 -13.28
N GLN A 236 -7.97 11.39 -12.04
CA GLN A 236 -7.45 12.73 -11.79
C GLN A 236 -5.98 12.83 -12.22
N GLY A 237 -5.15 11.84 -11.85
CA GLY A 237 -3.74 11.82 -12.27
C GLY A 237 -3.56 11.79 -13.78
N TRP A 238 -4.44 11.09 -14.52
CA TRP A 238 -4.41 11.14 -15.99
C TRP A 238 -4.87 12.48 -16.54
N LEU A 239 -5.90 13.10 -15.96
CA LEU A 239 -6.38 14.41 -16.42
C LEU A 239 -5.37 15.53 -16.13
N ASP A 240 -4.58 15.42 -15.07
CA ASP A 240 -3.52 16.37 -14.71
C ASP A 240 -2.27 16.23 -15.61
N SER A 241 -2.14 15.13 -16.35
CA SER A 241 -1.03 14.86 -17.27
C SER A 241 -1.44 15.16 -18.71
N PRO A 242 -0.80 16.10 -19.41
CA PRO A 242 -1.23 16.54 -20.73
C PRO A 242 -1.48 15.40 -21.73
N GLY A 243 -0.52 14.48 -21.90
CA GLY A 243 -0.66 13.39 -22.87
C GLY A 243 -1.76 12.37 -22.53
N HIS A 244 -1.90 12.03 -21.23
CA HIS A 244 -2.98 11.13 -20.79
C HIS A 244 -4.36 11.80 -20.92
N CYS A 245 -4.44 13.10 -20.59
CA CYS A 245 -5.64 13.90 -20.75
C CYS A 245 -6.05 13.97 -22.23
N GLU A 246 -5.11 14.20 -23.15
CA GLU A 246 -5.37 14.19 -24.59
C GLU A 246 -5.96 12.87 -25.06
N ASN A 247 -5.45 11.73 -24.57
CA ASN A 247 -6.04 10.42 -24.85
C ASN A 247 -7.49 10.33 -24.35
N ILE A 248 -7.77 10.79 -23.12
CA ILE A 248 -9.14 10.77 -22.58
C ILE A 248 -10.06 11.63 -23.42
N MET A 249 -9.60 12.79 -23.89
CA MET A 249 -10.40 13.78 -24.61
C MET A 249 -10.50 13.57 -26.12
N ASP A 250 -9.73 12.63 -26.68
CA ASP A 250 -9.78 12.37 -28.12
C ASP A 250 -11.16 11.85 -28.55
N SER A 251 -11.86 12.65 -29.35
CA SER A 251 -13.22 12.38 -29.80
C SER A 251 -13.35 11.16 -30.74
N ARG A 252 -12.24 10.67 -31.28
CA ARG A 252 -12.20 9.49 -32.15
C ARG A 252 -12.43 8.19 -31.38
N PHE A 253 -12.12 8.14 -30.10
CA PHE A 253 -12.30 6.95 -29.28
C PHE A 253 -13.78 6.75 -28.90
N ALA A 254 -14.23 5.50 -29.03
CA ALA A 254 -15.60 5.07 -28.73
C ALA A 254 -15.68 3.94 -27.70
N GLU A 255 -14.61 3.17 -27.52
CA GLU A 255 -14.56 2.08 -26.57
C GLU A 255 -13.35 2.20 -25.62
N MET A 256 -13.50 1.65 -24.43
CA MET A 256 -12.50 1.69 -23.37
C MET A 256 -12.38 0.33 -22.69
N GLY A 257 -11.14 -0.13 -22.50
CA GLY A 257 -10.79 -1.17 -21.54
C GLY A 257 -10.06 -0.55 -20.36
N ILE A 258 -10.33 -1.02 -19.17
CA ILE A 258 -9.65 -0.59 -17.94
C ILE A 258 -9.43 -1.78 -17.03
N ALA A 259 -8.21 -1.88 -16.49
CA ALA A 259 -7.86 -2.88 -15.49
C ALA A 259 -6.74 -2.39 -14.58
N TYR A 260 -6.57 -3.10 -13.48
CA TYR A 260 -5.42 -2.92 -12.60
C TYR A 260 -4.88 -4.26 -12.11
N ALA A 261 -3.61 -4.28 -11.74
CA ALA A 261 -2.96 -5.43 -11.12
C ALA A 261 -2.07 -5.00 -9.93
N PRO A 262 -2.11 -5.73 -8.82
CA PRO A 262 -1.24 -5.46 -7.68
C PRO A 262 0.18 -5.95 -7.94
N GLY A 263 1.17 -5.08 -7.74
CA GLY A 263 2.59 -5.42 -7.78
C GLY A 263 3.11 -5.76 -6.38
N HIS A 264 2.87 -6.98 -5.92
CA HIS A 264 3.22 -7.38 -4.55
C HIS A 264 4.72 -7.24 -4.23
N ALA A 265 5.60 -7.50 -5.18
CA ALA A 265 7.04 -7.34 -5.03
C ALA A 265 7.55 -5.95 -5.47
N SER A 266 6.70 -5.11 -6.03
CA SER A 266 7.07 -3.82 -6.58
C SER A 266 6.81 -2.69 -5.58
N LYS A 267 7.75 -1.75 -5.46
CA LYS A 267 7.55 -0.51 -4.69
C LYS A 267 6.47 0.40 -5.31
N ARG A 268 6.10 0.18 -6.60
CA ARG A 268 5.09 0.95 -7.31
C ARG A 268 3.65 0.62 -6.88
N GLY A 269 3.43 -0.53 -6.26
CA GLY A 269 2.16 -0.91 -5.64
C GLY A 269 1.11 -1.42 -6.61
N LEU A 270 0.24 -0.56 -7.10
CA LEU A 270 -0.85 -0.92 -8.01
C LEU A 270 -0.55 -0.37 -9.41
N TYR A 271 -0.72 -1.21 -10.43
CA TYR A 271 -0.53 -0.82 -11.84
C TYR A 271 -1.88 -0.76 -12.53
N TRP A 272 -2.14 0.36 -13.20
CA TRP A 272 -3.35 0.60 -13.99
C TRP A 272 -3.04 0.67 -15.46
N VAL A 273 -3.94 0.13 -16.28
CA VAL A 273 -3.91 0.25 -17.74
C VAL A 273 -5.29 0.62 -18.23
N GLN A 274 -5.40 1.73 -18.95
CA GLN A 274 -6.57 2.15 -19.71
C GLN A 274 -6.26 2.06 -21.19
N LEU A 275 -7.04 1.31 -21.93
CA LEU A 275 -7.04 1.31 -23.41
C LEU A 275 -8.24 2.14 -23.90
N LEU A 276 -7.99 3.02 -24.84
CA LEU A 276 -9.01 3.82 -25.52
C LEU A 276 -8.92 3.48 -27.02
N VAL A 277 -10.03 3.08 -27.64
CA VAL A 277 -10.01 2.52 -28.98
C VAL A 277 -11.09 3.12 -29.86
N ALA A 278 -10.70 3.44 -31.10
CA ALA A 278 -11.61 3.66 -32.21
C ALA A 278 -11.77 2.35 -32.98
N PRO A 279 -12.92 1.67 -32.90
CA PRO A 279 -13.12 0.41 -33.63
C PRO A 279 -13.22 0.63 -35.15
N GLN A 280 -12.85 -0.38 -35.92
CA GLN A 280 -13.25 -0.44 -37.35
C GLN A 280 -14.71 -0.78 -37.40
N VAL A 281 -15.47 0.04 -38.09
CA VAL A 281 -16.90 -0.20 -38.39
C VAL A 281 -17.00 -1.18 -39.55
#